data_01e1718e336c312604ac5f1c60a76ca9
#
_entry.id   01e1718e336c312604ac5f1c60a76ca9
#
_cell.length_a   1.000
_cell.length_b   1.000
_cell.length_c   1.000
_cell.angle_alpha   90.00
_cell.angle_beta   90.00
_cell.angle_gamma   90.00
#
_symmetry.space_group_name_H-M   'P 1'
#
loop_
_entity.id
_entity.type
_entity.pdbx_description
1 polymer ?
#
loop_
_entity_poly.entity_id
_entity_poly.type
_entity_poly.pdbx_seq_one_letter_code
_entity_poly.pdbx_strand_id
1 'polypeptide(L)'
;AVKSIFLKYFANVPPIKITFDKFDAFTTHSGMHIIYLGASNIPEELLLLNKKFREEITNTGSVINLDFYLHVTLGRVMDKGISLDDISSLIDKVKIQPFTVSLNEVVYRYFRGPIISKLILKENI
;
A
#
# COMPACT_ATOMS: atom_id res chain seq x y z
N ALA A 1 4.34 4.57 21.31
CA ALA A 1 5.08 5.49 20.42
C ALA A 1 4.54 5.45 18.98
N VAL A 2 4.51 4.28 18.36
CA VAL A 2 4.06 4.17 16.96
C VAL A 2 2.58 4.56 16.83
N LYS A 3 1.74 4.16 17.77
CA LYS A 3 0.32 4.53 17.76
C LYS A 3 0.11 6.05 17.81
N SER A 4 0.90 6.76 18.62
CA SER A 4 0.80 8.22 18.72
C SER A 4 1.19 8.89 17.41
N ILE A 5 2.21 8.37 16.74
CA ILE A 5 2.66 8.88 15.44
C ILE A 5 1.58 8.61 14.37
N PHE A 6 0.98 7.43 14.39
CA PHE A 6 -0.12 7.09 13.50
C PHE A 6 -1.28 8.07 13.66
N LEU A 7 -1.72 8.33 14.89
CA LEU A 7 -2.80 9.29 15.17
C LEU A 7 -2.43 10.70 14.73
N LYS A 8 -1.19 11.13 14.98
CA LYS A 8 -0.70 12.44 14.58
C LYS A 8 -0.86 12.71 13.09
N TYR A 9 -0.50 11.73 12.26
CA TYR A 9 -0.48 11.92 10.80
C TYR A 9 -1.83 11.66 10.15
N PHE A 10 -2.64 10.75 10.67
CA PHE A 10 -3.85 10.29 9.98
C PHE A 10 -5.17 10.77 10.58
N ALA A 11 -5.18 11.31 11.80
CA ALA A 11 -6.42 11.65 12.48
C ALA A 11 -7.29 12.69 11.77
N ASN A 12 -6.67 13.62 11.03
CA ASN A 12 -7.36 14.73 10.38
C ASN A 12 -7.19 14.71 8.87
N VAL A 13 -6.92 13.56 8.29
CA VAL A 13 -6.74 13.40 6.85
C VAL A 13 -8.11 13.20 6.19
N PRO A 14 -8.43 13.98 5.14
CA PRO A 14 -9.65 13.74 4.38
C PRO A 14 -9.54 12.47 3.54
N PRO A 15 -10.66 11.92 3.07
CA PRO A 15 -10.63 10.78 2.16
C PRO A 15 -9.78 11.07 0.93
N ILE A 16 -9.05 10.06 0.46
CA ILE A 16 -8.15 10.18 -0.68
C ILE A 16 -8.69 9.32 -1.81
N LYS A 17 -8.85 9.92 -3.00
CA LYS A 17 -9.31 9.20 -4.19
C LYS A 17 -8.12 8.60 -4.92
N ILE A 18 -8.24 7.33 -5.28
CA ILE A 18 -7.23 6.59 -6.02
C ILE A 18 -7.90 5.90 -7.20
N THR A 19 -7.30 6.04 -8.38
CA THR A 19 -7.72 5.34 -9.58
C THR A 19 -6.80 4.15 -9.81
N PHE A 20 -7.35 2.95 -9.75
CA PHE A 20 -6.64 1.73 -10.08
C PHE A 20 -6.80 1.46 -11.58
N ASP A 21 -5.70 1.36 -12.28
CA ASP A 21 -5.70 1.31 -13.74
C ASP A 21 -4.76 0.28 -14.34
N LYS A 22 -4.10 -0.52 -13.51
CA LYS A 22 -3.17 -1.53 -14.01
C LYS A 22 -3.09 -2.74 -13.10
N PHE A 23 -2.69 -3.87 -13.72
CA PHE A 23 -2.16 -5.01 -12.98
C PHE A 23 -0.64 -4.93 -13.01
N ASP A 24 0.00 -5.32 -11.92
CA ASP A 24 1.44 -5.34 -11.82
C ASP A 24 1.87 -6.43 -10.83
N ALA A 25 3.16 -6.63 -10.69
CA ALA A 25 3.70 -7.64 -9.80
C ALA A 25 5.03 -7.19 -9.21
N PHE A 26 5.33 -7.69 -8.01
CA PHE A 26 6.65 -7.54 -7.40
C PHE A 26 7.03 -8.82 -6.67
N THR A 27 8.32 -8.96 -6.36
CA THR A 27 8.86 -10.12 -5.65
C THR A 27 9.24 -9.72 -4.23
N THR A 28 8.78 -10.50 -3.25
CA THR A 28 9.13 -10.29 -1.84
C THR A 28 10.55 -10.77 -1.56
N HIS A 29 11.09 -10.42 -0.38
CA HIS A 29 12.41 -10.91 0.05
C HIS A 29 12.47 -12.44 0.16
N SER A 30 11.35 -13.09 0.41
CA SER A 30 11.27 -14.55 0.47
C SER A 30 11.18 -15.21 -0.90
N GLY A 31 11.14 -14.44 -1.98
CA GLY A 31 11.05 -14.95 -3.35
C GLY A 31 9.63 -15.22 -3.84
N MET A 32 8.62 -14.81 -3.09
CA MET A 32 7.23 -14.94 -3.50
C MET A 32 6.84 -13.79 -4.43
N HIS A 33 6.15 -14.10 -5.52
CA HIS A 33 5.65 -13.08 -6.45
C HIS A 33 4.23 -12.67 -6.06
N ILE A 34 4.02 -11.37 -5.92
CA ILE A 34 2.71 -10.78 -5.59
C ILE A 34 2.15 -10.13 -6.85
N ILE A 35 0.95 -10.55 -7.24
CA ILE A 35 0.18 -9.91 -8.32
C ILE A 35 -0.83 -8.97 -7.69
N TYR A 36 -0.87 -7.73 -8.17
CA TYR A 36 -1.70 -6.71 -7.53
C TYR A 36 -2.33 -5.73 -8.52
N LEU A 37 -3.39 -5.07 -8.04
CA LEU A 37 -3.93 -3.88 -8.67
C LEU A 37 -3.11 -2.68 -8.23
N GLY A 38 -2.70 -1.86 -9.18
CA GLY A 38 -1.91 -0.66 -8.92
C GLY A 38 -2.49 0.57 -9.59
N ALA A 39 -1.90 1.71 -9.27
CA ALA A 39 -2.26 2.99 -9.84
C ALA A 39 -1.04 3.61 -10.54
N SER A 40 -1.22 4.05 -11.79
CA SER A 40 -0.17 4.74 -12.53
C SER A 40 0.13 6.11 -11.92
N ASN A 41 -0.90 6.76 -11.37
CA ASN A 41 -0.78 8.05 -10.71
C ASN A 41 -1.20 7.92 -9.26
N ILE A 42 -0.22 7.98 -8.35
CA ILE A 42 -0.49 7.97 -6.92
C ILE A 42 -0.62 9.42 -6.46
N PRO A 43 -1.71 9.77 -5.72
CA PRO A 43 -1.84 11.14 -5.21
C PRO A 43 -0.63 11.58 -4.41
N GLU A 44 -0.13 12.78 -4.70
CA GLU A 44 1.06 13.31 -4.05
C GLU A 44 0.88 13.44 -2.54
N GLU A 45 -0.30 13.83 -2.09
CA GLU A 45 -0.61 13.92 -0.66
C GLU A 45 -0.45 12.58 0.06
N LEU A 46 -0.78 11.46 -0.59
CA LEU A 46 -0.59 10.14 -0.02
C LEU A 46 0.89 9.76 0.06
N LEU A 47 1.65 10.05 -1.00
CA LEU A 47 3.09 9.80 -1.03
C LEU A 47 3.81 10.60 0.06
N LEU A 48 3.48 11.88 0.20
CA LEU A 48 4.10 12.75 1.17
C LEU A 48 3.75 12.34 2.61
N LEU A 49 2.49 12.00 2.85
CA LEU A 49 2.01 11.54 4.14
C LEU A 49 2.72 10.25 4.56
N ASN A 50 2.82 9.30 3.64
CA ASN A 50 3.52 8.04 3.88
C ASN A 50 5.00 8.27 4.18
N LYS A 51 5.65 9.14 3.41
CA LYS A 51 7.07 9.46 3.60
C LYS A 51 7.32 10.05 4.99
N LYS A 52 6.56 11.04 5.39
CA LYS A 52 6.71 11.68 6.70
C LYS A 52 6.44 10.72 7.85
N PHE A 53 5.40 9.90 7.72
CA PHE A 53 5.06 8.89 8.71
C PHE A 53 6.21 7.89 8.90
N ARG A 54 6.77 7.38 7.80
CA ARG A 54 7.86 6.42 7.84
C ARG A 54 9.13 7.03 8.43
N GLU A 55 9.46 8.26 8.07
CA GLU A 55 10.63 8.96 8.60
C GLU A 55 10.54 9.11 10.13
N GLU A 56 9.38 9.49 10.64
CA GLU A 56 9.22 9.67 12.08
C GLU A 56 9.27 8.36 12.84
N ILE A 57 8.71 7.29 12.29
CA ILE A 57 8.81 5.96 12.89
C ILE A 57 10.25 5.48 12.89
N THR A 58 10.98 5.69 11.82
CA THR A 58 12.40 5.34 11.74
C THR A 58 13.21 6.06 12.82
N ASN A 59 12.89 7.32 13.08
CA ASN A 59 13.56 8.11 14.12
C ASN A 59 13.30 7.60 15.55
N THR A 60 12.25 6.81 15.76
CA THR A 60 12.02 6.17 17.08
C THR A 60 12.87 4.90 17.29
N GLY A 61 13.67 4.49 16.32
CA GLY A 61 14.45 3.27 16.37
C GLY A 61 13.72 2.04 15.85
N SER A 62 12.44 2.18 15.47
CA SER A 62 11.70 1.11 14.82
C SER A 62 12.15 0.98 13.36
N VAL A 63 12.38 -0.25 12.92
CA VAL A 63 12.86 -0.49 11.56
C VAL A 63 11.68 -0.75 10.65
N ILE A 64 11.49 0.12 9.65
CA ILE A 64 10.56 -0.10 8.55
C ILE A 64 11.39 -0.18 7.28
N ASN A 65 11.62 -1.41 6.82
CA ASN A 65 12.51 -1.67 5.69
C ASN A 65 11.76 -1.96 4.39
N LEU A 66 10.47 -1.65 4.34
CA LEU A 66 9.67 -1.95 3.16
C LEU A 66 9.46 -0.71 2.32
N ASP A 67 9.71 -0.83 1.03
CA ASP A 67 9.31 0.18 0.08
C ASP A 67 7.78 0.30 0.08
N PHE A 68 7.30 1.51 -0.21
CA PHE A 68 5.87 1.73 -0.30
C PHE A 68 5.36 1.28 -1.67
N TYR A 69 4.45 0.31 -1.66
CA TYR A 69 3.72 -0.11 -2.85
C TYR A 69 2.23 0.10 -2.60
N LEU A 70 1.64 1.04 -3.31
CA LEU A 70 0.19 1.16 -3.31
C LEU A 70 -0.38 0.00 -4.12
N HIS A 71 -1.00 -0.96 -3.44
CA HIS A 71 -1.43 -2.17 -4.11
C HIS A 71 -2.63 -2.82 -3.42
N VAL A 72 -3.40 -3.53 -4.22
CA VAL A 72 -4.41 -4.47 -3.74
C VAL A 72 -3.99 -5.85 -4.21
N THR A 73 -3.57 -6.70 -3.29
CA THR A 73 -3.09 -8.04 -3.62
C THR A 73 -4.21 -8.88 -4.19
N LEU A 74 -3.99 -9.43 -5.39
CA LEU A 74 -4.94 -10.32 -6.05
C LEU A 74 -4.52 -11.78 -5.94
N GLY A 75 -3.22 -12.04 -5.92
CA GLY A 75 -2.73 -13.40 -5.86
C GLY A 75 -1.25 -13.47 -5.54
N ARG A 76 -0.79 -14.67 -5.24
CA ARG A 76 0.59 -14.96 -4.89
C ARG A 76 1.06 -16.18 -5.65
N VAL A 77 2.26 -16.10 -6.20
CA VAL A 77 2.89 -17.21 -6.91
C VAL A 77 4.11 -17.66 -6.11
N MET A 78 4.09 -18.89 -5.64
CA MET A 78 5.14 -19.43 -4.78
C MET A 78 6.07 -20.40 -5.52
N ASP A 79 5.79 -20.70 -6.78
CA ASP A 79 6.61 -21.58 -7.60
C ASP A 79 7.92 -20.90 -7.99
N LYS A 80 9.04 -21.45 -7.53
CA LYS A 80 10.37 -20.89 -7.80
C LYS A 80 10.80 -21.08 -9.25
N GLY A 81 10.12 -21.89 -10.02
CA GLY A 81 10.39 -22.08 -11.44
C GLY A 81 9.81 -20.99 -12.34
N ILE A 82 8.99 -20.11 -11.78
CA ILE A 82 8.35 -19.01 -12.51
C ILE A 82 9.04 -17.71 -12.14
N SER A 83 9.56 -16.99 -13.14
CA SER A 83 10.22 -15.71 -12.95
C SER A 83 9.21 -14.56 -12.89
N LEU A 84 9.62 -13.43 -12.32
CA LEU A 84 8.82 -12.21 -12.33
C LEU A 84 8.55 -11.74 -13.77
N ASP A 85 9.52 -11.91 -14.67
CA ASP A 85 9.35 -11.55 -16.09
C ASP A 85 8.26 -12.40 -16.75
N ASP A 86 8.15 -13.68 -16.43
CA ASP A 86 7.10 -14.55 -16.94
C ASP A 86 5.73 -14.05 -16.52
N ILE A 87 5.59 -13.66 -15.24
CA ILE A 87 4.35 -13.14 -14.68
C ILE A 87 4.01 -11.81 -15.33
N SER A 88 4.97 -10.91 -15.47
CA SER A 88 4.76 -9.60 -16.09
C SER A 88 4.32 -9.74 -17.54
N SER A 89 4.87 -10.68 -18.30
CA SER A 89 4.47 -10.94 -19.68
C SER A 89 3.02 -11.41 -19.79
N LEU A 90 2.55 -12.21 -18.84
CA LEU A 90 1.15 -12.65 -18.79
C LEU A 90 0.22 -11.51 -18.40
N ILE A 91 0.61 -10.71 -17.42
CA ILE A 91 -0.19 -9.58 -16.92
C ILE A 91 -0.37 -8.52 -17.99
N ASP A 92 0.67 -8.24 -18.79
CA ASP A 92 0.63 -7.22 -19.84
C ASP A 92 -0.43 -7.52 -20.91
N LYS A 93 -0.88 -8.77 -21.00
CA LYS A 93 -1.95 -9.18 -21.92
C LYS A 93 -3.34 -8.91 -21.38
N VAL A 94 -3.46 -8.61 -20.09
CA VAL A 94 -4.73 -8.37 -19.43
C VAL A 94 -4.91 -6.86 -19.27
N LYS A 95 -6.02 -6.36 -19.77
CA LYS A 95 -6.36 -4.94 -19.65
C LYS A 95 -7.45 -4.77 -18.59
N ILE A 96 -7.27 -3.80 -17.72
CA ILE A 96 -8.26 -3.42 -16.72
C ILE A 96 -8.95 -2.14 -17.16
N GLN A 97 -10.26 -2.07 -16.96
CA GLN A 97 -10.97 -0.82 -17.07
C GLN A 97 -10.73 -0.01 -15.79
N PRO A 98 -10.14 1.19 -15.88
CA PRO A 98 -9.85 1.98 -14.68
C PRO A 98 -11.07 2.26 -13.84
N PHE A 99 -10.90 2.23 -12.53
CA PHE A 99 -11.95 2.61 -11.59
C PHE A 99 -11.35 3.39 -10.43
N THR A 100 -12.16 4.28 -9.85
CA THR A 100 -11.74 5.15 -8.76
C THR A 100 -12.43 4.74 -7.47
N VAL A 101 -11.66 4.66 -6.40
CA VAL A 101 -12.17 4.42 -5.06
C VAL A 101 -11.77 5.57 -4.15
N SER A 102 -12.58 5.81 -3.12
CA SER A 102 -12.25 6.75 -2.07
C SER A 102 -11.70 5.96 -0.88
N LEU A 103 -10.44 6.22 -0.51
CA LEU A 103 -9.87 5.67 0.70
C LEU A 103 -10.43 6.47 1.88
N ASN A 104 -11.24 5.84 2.69
CA ASN A 104 -11.90 6.49 3.82
C ASN A 104 -11.56 5.87 5.17
N GLU A 105 -10.63 4.92 5.19
CA GLU A 105 -10.24 4.22 6.40
C GLU A 105 -8.76 3.91 6.37
N VAL A 106 -8.08 4.12 7.50
CA VAL A 106 -6.69 3.75 7.69
C VAL A 106 -6.59 2.91 8.95
N VAL A 107 -5.85 1.82 8.88
CA VAL A 107 -5.72 0.85 9.96
C VAL A 107 -4.27 0.67 10.33
N TYR A 108 -3.98 0.74 11.64
CA TYR A 108 -2.72 0.32 12.23
C TYR A 108 -2.93 -1.04 12.88
N ARG A 109 -2.15 -2.02 12.49
CA ARG A 109 -2.27 -3.38 13.04
C ARG A 109 -0.91 -4.02 13.22
N TYR A 110 -0.83 -5.05 14.06
CA TYR A 110 0.33 -5.91 14.12
C TYR A 110 0.42 -6.72 12.83
N PHE A 111 1.64 -6.99 12.38
CA PHE A 111 1.86 -7.83 11.20
C PHE A 111 1.16 -9.18 11.42
N ARG A 112 0.22 -9.50 10.55
CA ARG A 112 -0.61 -10.71 10.63
C ARG A 112 -1.34 -10.87 11.97
N GLY A 113 -1.62 -9.78 12.66
CA GLY A 113 -2.22 -9.77 13.97
C GLY A 113 -3.45 -8.87 14.07
N PRO A 114 -3.92 -8.61 15.29
CA PRO A 114 -5.11 -7.81 15.51
C PRO A 114 -4.89 -6.33 15.16
N ILE A 115 -6.01 -5.66 14.89
CA ILE A 115 -6.03 -4.21 14.67
C ILE A 115 -5.73 -3.51 16.00
N ILE A 116 -4.75 -2.59 15.99
CA ILE A 116 -4.38 -1.78 17.14
C ILE A 116 -5.18 -0.48 17.15
N SER A 117 -5.38 0.15 16.00
CA SER A 117 -6.09 1.40 15.86
C SER A 117 -6.70 1.52 14.47
N LYS A 118 -7.87 2.15 14.41
CA LYS A 118 -8.61 2.37 13.18
C LYS A 118 -9.09 3.81 13.14
N LEU A 119 -8.86 4.48 12.02
CA LEU A 119 -9.31 5.85 11.80
C LEU A 119 -10.18 5.92 10.56
N ILE A 120 -11.27 6.66 10.67
CA ILE A 120 -12.10 7.02 9.52
C ILE A 120 -11.60 8.37 9.03
N LEU A 121 -11.22 8.44 7.76
CA LEU A 121 -10.79 9.68 7.14
C LEU A 121 -12.00 10.59 6.94
N LYS A 122 -11.87 11.84 7.32
CA LYS A 122 -12.98 12.81 7.30
C LYS A 122 -12.60 14.05 6.54
N GLU A 123 -13.56 14.60 5.83
CA GLU A 123 -13.37 15.90 5.21
C GLU A 123 -13.25 16.96 6.30
N ASN A 124 -12.31 17.89 6.10
CA ASN A 124 -12.17 19.07 6.95
C ASN A 124 -13.23 20.08 6.52
N ILE A 125 -14.21 20.29 7.38
CA ILE A 125 -15.26 21.29 7.15
C ILE A 125 -14.82 22.60 7.75
#